data_c0badafcd0f086d01c48f3c08bcb67f4
#
_entry.id   c0badafcd0f086d01c48f3c08bcb67f4
#
_cell.length_a   1.000
_cell.length_b   1.000
_cell.length_c   1.000
_cell.angle_alpha   90.00
_cell.angle_beta   90.00
_cell.angle_gamma   90.00
#
_symmetry.space_group_name_H-M   'P 1'
#
loop_
_entity.id
_entity.type
_entity.pdbx_description
1 polymer ?
#
loop_
_entity_poly.entity_id
_entity_poly.type
_entity_poly.pdbx_seq_one_letter_code
_entity_poly.pdbx_strand_id
1 'polypeptide(L)'
;MIGSYLDEWNIVTIVVRLILAVVCGGAIGLTRSVKRRGAGFKTHALVCLGSALVMMTGQYIYVDFGAISDIARLAAQVISGVGFLGVGTIMVTRDNHVKGLTTAAGLWTCAGIGLSIGIGFYSGAAITTILVLVIYRFMGRVDEIAYEHSRVLDIYIEFESRRSIAPFISVLKQNNYKIVQMELNKSKKNKEELVNATLVLEVPEKTKHGIVIDLLREIPGIEYVEEI
;
A
#
# COMPACT_ATOMS: atom_id res chain seq x y z
N MET A 1 17.65 -35.88 0.72
CA MET A 1 17.87 -36.11 2.16
C MET A 1 17.33 -35.00 3.08
N ILE A 2 17.52 -33.72 2.80
CA ILE A 2 16.95 -32.65 3.64
C ILE A 2 15.44 -32.56 3.48
N GLY A 3 14.89 -32.82 2.29
CA GLY A 3 13.44 -32.76 2.02
C GLY A 3 12.61 -33.76 2.83
N SER A 4 13.07 -35.02 2.95
CA SER A 4 12.35 -36.05 3.70
C SER A 4 12.30 -35.79 5.22
N TYR A 5 13.30 -35.12 5.78
CA TYR A 5 13.31 -34.78 7.20
C TYR A 5 12.33 -33.67 7.57
N LEU A 6 12.02 -32.80 6.62
CA LEU A 6 11.05 -31.69 6.81
C LEU A 6 9.59 -32.13 6.57
N ASP A 7 9.39 -33.34 6.03
CA ASP A 7 8.06 -33.92 5.82
C ASP A 7 7.54 -34.68 7.06
N GLU A 8 8.44 -35.08 7.95
CA GLU A 8 8.10 -35.76 9.21
C GLU A 8 7.61 -34.77 10.28
N TRP A 9 6.54 -35.16 11.01
CA TRP A 9 6.06 -34.44 12.17
C TRP A 9 7.01 -34.59 13.37
N ASN A 10 8.00 -33.71 13.44
CA ASN A 10 8.88 -33.62 14.59
C ASN A 10 9.00 -32.15 15.06
N ILE A 11 9.45 -31.95 16.30
CA ILE A 11 9.52 -30.62 16.90
C ILE A 11 10.42 -29.65 16.10
N VAL A 12 11.47 -30.21 15.47
CA VAL A 12 12.42 -29.45 14.66
C VAL A 12 11.73 -28.89 13.41
N THR A 13 10.94 -29.72 12.73
CA THR A 13 10.18 -29.32 11.56
C THR A 13 9.16 -28.22 11.88
N ILE A 14 8.45 -28.35 13.01
CA ILE A 14 7.49 -27.34 13.48
C ILE A 14 8.21 -26.01 13.70
N VAL A 15 9.32 -26.01 14.45
CA VAL A 15 10.10 -24.81 14.74
C VAL A 15 10.63 -24.16 13.47
N VAL A 16 11.19 -24.97 12.55
CA VAL A 16 11.72 -24.45 11.27
C VAL A 16 10.62 -23.81 10.43
N ARG A 17 9.44 -24.44 10.31
CA ARG A 17 8.29 -23.85 9.57
C ARG A 17 7.86 -22.52 10.16
N LEU A 18 7.72 -22.44 11.50
CA LEU A 18 7.33 -21.20 12.17
C LEU A 18 8.37 -20.09 12.00
N ILE A 19 9.67 -20.43 12.13
CA ILE A 19 10.75 -19.45 11.89
C ILE A 19 10.74 -18.97 10.44
N LEU A 20 10.61 -19.87 9.47
CA LEU A 20 10.52 -19.50 8.05
C LEU A 20 9.34 -18.57 7.78
N ALA A 21 8.18 -18.83 8.39
CA ALA A 21 7.02 -17.97 8.28
C ALA A 21 7.29 -16.54 8.81
N VAL A 22 7.96 -16.45 9.98
CA VAL A 22 8.37 -15.14 10.54
C VAL A 22 9.37 -14.44 9.63
N VAL A 23 10.36 -15.18 9.09
CA VAL A 23 11.38 -14.61 8.19
C VAL A 23 10.75 -14.10 6.90
N CYS A 24 9.91 -14.89 6.22
CA CYS A 24 9.27 -14.49 4.97
C CYS A 24 8.33 -13.30 5.18
N GLY A 25 7.40 -13.39 6.14
CA GLY A 25 6.48 -12.30 6.47
C GLY A 25 7.21 -11.06 6.97
N GLY A 26 8.25 -11.25 7.80
CA GLY A 26 9.09 -10.17 8.30
C GLY A 26 9.86 -9.44 7.19
N ALA A 27 10.47 -10.19 6.26
CA ALA A 27 11.17 -9.60 5.11
C ALA A 27 10.26 -8.70 4.27
N ILE A 28 9.03 -9.17 3.98
CA ILE A 28 8.01 -8.37 3.28
C ILE A 28 7.64 -7.14 4.10
N GLY A 29 7.34 -7.32 5.40
CA GLY A 29 6.93 -6.24 6.29
C GLY A 29 8.01 -5.17 6.52
N LEU A 30 9.30 -5.53 6.49
CA LEU A 30 10.42 -4.58 6.58
C LEU A 30 10.39 -3.56 5.43
N THR A 31 10.12 -4.00 4.21
CA THR A 31 10.03 -3.09 3.05
C THR A 31 8.92 -2.06 3.20
N ARG A 32 7.87 -2.39 3.96
CA ARG A 32 6.72 -1.51 4.24
C ARG A 32 7.02 -0.55 5.40
N SER A 33 7.68 -1.03 6.44
CA SER A 33 8.06 -0.23 7.62
C SER A 33 8.99 0.92 7.26
N VAL A 34 9.98 0.68 6.39
CA VAL A 34 10.94 1.70 5.92
C VAL A 34 10.21 2.84 5.19
N LYS A 35 9.14 2.54 4.45
CA LYS A 35 8.34 3.53 3.71
C LYS A 35 7.20 4.14 4.53
N ARG A 36 7.14 3.92 5.84
CA ARG A 36 6.05 4.37 6.74
C ARG A 36 4.64 4.06 6.22
N ARG A 37 4.48 2.91 5.55
CA ARG A 37 3.20 2.42 5.04
C ARG A 37 2.48 1.65 6.14
N GLY A 38 1.17 1.69 6.22
CA GLY A 38 0.27 1.16 7.25
C GLY A 38 0.75 -0.08 8.04
N ALA A 39 0.58 -1.32 7.53
CA ALA A 39 1.09 -2.52 8.19
C ALA A 39 2.60 -2.72 7.92
N GLY A 40 3.39 -2.87 8.98
CA GLY A 40 4.84 -3.05 8.92
C GLY A 40 5.31 -4.46 9.25
N PHE A 41 6.57 -4.58 9.73
CA PHE A 41 7.24 -5.84 10.07
C PHE A 41 6.40 -6.76 10.94
N LYS A 42 5.94 -6.26 12.10
CA LYS A 42 5.21 -7.06 13.10
C LYS A 42 3.93 -7.66 12.52
N THR A 43 3.17 -6.87 11.79
CA THR A 43 1.86 -7.28 11.25
C THR A 43 2.02 -8.38 10.19
N HIS A 44 2.95 -8.20 9.24
CA HIS A 44 3.21 -9.21 8.19
C HIS A 44 3.77 -10.50 8.76
N ALA A 45 4.72 -10.41 9.71
CA ALA A 45 5.29 -11.58 10.37
C ALA A 45 4.23 -12.37 11.15
N LEU A 46 3.36 -11.69 11.91
CA LEU A 46 2.29 -12.33 12.67
C LEU A 46 1.23 -12.97 11.78
N VAL A 47 0.85 -12.33 10.68
CA VAL A 47 -0.12 -12.90 9.72
C VAL A 47 0.46 -14.18 9.09
N CYS A 48 1.72 -14.15 8.65
CA CYS A 48 2.39 -15.29 8.06
C CYS A 48 2.53 -16.44 9.06
N LEU A 49 2.98 -16.13 10.29
CA LEU A 49 3.14 -17.08 11.40
C LEU A 49 1.81 -17.74 11.77
N GLY A 50 0.76 -16.95 11.99
CA GLY A 50 -0.57 -17.45 12.35
C GLY A 50 -1.17 -18.34 11.26
N SER A 51 -1.00 -17.95 10.00
CA SER A 51 -1.45 -18.75 8.87
C SER A 51 -0.70 -20.09 8.77
N ALA A 52 0.61 -20.08 8.97
CA ALA A 52 1.43 -21.32 9.00
C ALA A 52 0.98 -22.25 10.15
N LEU A 53 0.73 -21.70 11.33
CA LEU A 53 0.25 -22.47 12.48
C LEU A 53 -1.11 -23.11 12.19
N VAL A 54 -2.07 -22.35 11.64
CA VAL A 54 -3.42 -22.87 11.32
C VAL A 54 -3.32 -24.01 10.30
N MET A 55 -2.48 -23.85 9.27
CA MET A 55 -2.27 -24.93 8.27
C MET A 55 -1.63 -26.18 8.88
N MET A 56 -0.62 -26.01 9.72
CA MET A 56 -0.03 -27.13 10.46
C MET A 56 -1.03 -27.82 11.38
N THR A 57 -1.88 -27.04 12.07
CA THR A 57 -2.95 -27.58 12.92
C THR A 57 -3.91 -28.44 12.09
N GLY A 58 -4.30 -27.98 10.90
CA GLY A 58 -5.14 -28.75 10.00
C GLY A 58 -4.51 -30.07 9.55
N GLN A 59 -3.21 -30.04 9.23
CA GLN A 59 -2.44 -31.20 8.87
C GLN A 59 -2.30 -32.17 10.08
N TYR A 60 -2.05 -31.66 11.26
CA TYR A 60 -1.96 -32.46 12.51
C TYR A 60 -3.26 -33.20 12.79
N ILE A 61 -4.40 -32.50 12.71
CA ILE A 61 -5.72 -33.10 12.90
C ILE A 61 -5.97 -34.22 11.87
N TYR A 62 -5.58 -33.99 10.61
CA TYR A 62 -5.75 -34.99 9.55
C TYR A 62 -4.94 -36.26 9.78
N VAL A 63 -3.67 -36.12 10.24
CA VAL A 63 -2.75 -37.24 10.46
C VAL A 63 -3.15 -38.04 11.72
N ASP A 64 -3.41 -37.35 12.85
CA ASP A 64 -3.61 -38.02 14.12
C ASP A 64 -5.05 -38.49 14.36
N PHE A 65 -6.05 -37.83 13.78
CA PHE A 65 -7.45 -38.15 13.99
C PHE A 65 -8.16 -38.75 12.77
N GLY A 66 -7.42 -38.99 11.67
CA GLY A 66 -7.91 -39.61 10.44
C GLY A 66 -8.65 -38.65 9.50
N ALA A 67 -8.82 -39.11 8.25
CA ALA A 67 -9.22 -38.34 7.07
C ALA A 67 -10.68 -37.80 7.06
N ILE A 68 -11.33 -37.65 8.20
CA ILE A 68 -12.73 -37.15 8.29
C ILE A 68 -12.77 -35.62 8.14
N SER A 69 -11.64 -34.94 8.29
CA SER A 69 -11.59 -33.48 8.22
C SER A 69 -10.92 -33.01 6.91
N ASP A 70 -11.57 -32.03 6.27
CA ASP A 70 -11.01 -31.32 5.12
C ASP A 70 -9.93 -30.32 5.58
N ILE A 71 -8.67 -30.64 5.29
CA ILE A 71 -7.50 -29.78 5.62
C ILE A 71 -7.67 -28.40 4.97
N ALA A 72 -8.24 -28.33 3.77
CA ALA A 72 -8.42 -27.09 3.03
C ALA A 72 -9.42 -26.14 3.71
N ARG A 73 -10.31 -26.64 4.56
CA ARG A 73 -11.33 -25.82 5.21
C ARG A 73 -10.72 -24.82 6.19
N LEU A 74 -9.74 -25.20 6.98
CA LEU A 74 -9.05 -24.26 7.88
C LEU A 74 -8.27 -23.21 7.09
N ALA A 75 -7.58 -23.61 6.01
CA ALA A 75 -6.90 -22.68 5.14
C ALA A 75 -7.86 -21.69 4.46
N ALA A 76 -9.02 -22.14 3.99
CA ALA A 76 -10.05 -21.29 3.41
C ALA A 76 -10.57 -20.24 4.40
N GLN A 77 -10.72 -20.60 5.68
CA GLN A 77 -11.12 -19.65 6.72
C GLN A 77 -10.04 -18.61 7.01
N VAL A 78 -8.75 -18.97 6.95
CA VAL A 78 -7.65 -18.01 7.06
C VAL A 78 -7.72 -16.99 5.94
N ILE A 79 -7.86 -17.44 4.68
CA ILE A 79 -7.93 -16.57 3.50
C ILE A 79 -9.13 -15.61 3.59
N SER A 80 -10.27 -16.09 4.04
CA SER A 80 -11.46 -15.27 4.30
C SER A 80 -11.24 -14.28 5.46
N GLY A 81 -10.69 -14.76 6.58
CA GLY A 81 -10.49 -13.97 7.80
C GLY A 81 -9.47 -12.84 7.64
N VAL A 82 -8.42 -13.05 6.83
CA VAL A 82 -7.42 -12.00 6.55
C VAL A 82 -8.04 -10.85 5.77
N GLY A 83 -9.13 -11.07 5.04
CA GLY A 83 -9.89 -9.99 4.40
C GLY A 83 -10.34 -8.92 5.39
N PHE A 84 -10.71 -9.28 6.61
CA PHE A 84 -11.06 -8.33 7.68
C PHE A 84 -9.87 -7.43 8.07
N LEU A 85 -8.66 -8.01 8.21
CA LEU A 85 -7.44 -7.24 8.47
C LEU A 85 -7.11 -6.32 7.29
N GLY A 86 -7.32 -6.81 6.05
CA GLY A 86 -7.15 -6.03 4.84
C GLY A 86 -8.04 -4.79 4.83
N VAL A 87 -9.34 -4.96 5.08
CA VAL A 87 -10.29 -3.83 5.17
C VAL A 87 -9.87 -2.85 6.27
N GLY A 88 -9.37 -3.33 7.40
CA GLY A 88 -8.86 -2.48 8.48
C GLY A 88 -7.67 -1.60 8.11
N THR A 89 -6.99 -1.86 6.98
CA THR A 89 -5.89 -1.03 6.47
C THR A 89 -6.32 -0.05 5.38
N ILE A 90 -7.53 -0.18 4.84
CA ILE A 90 -8.05 0.65 3.76
C ILE A 90 -8.73 1.88 4.36
N MET A 91 -8.31 3.05 3.94
CA MET A 91 -8.86 4.32 4.38
C MET A 91 -9.21 5.19 3.17
N VAL A 92 -10.33 5.87 3.25
CA VAL A 92 -10.68 6.95 2.31
C VAL A 92 -10.24 8.26 2.96
N THR A 93 -9.38 9.01 2.28
CA THR A 93 -8.92 10.33 2.73
C THR A 93 -10.01 11.38 2.49
N ARG A 94 -9.83 12.59 3.06
CA ARG A 94 -10.76 13.71 2.85
C ARG A 94 -10.92 14.07 1.37
N ASP A 95 -9.86 13.86 0.59
CA ASP A 95 -9.81 14.16 -0.85
C ASP A 95 -10.31 12.99 -1.71
N ASN A 96 -11.10 12.10 -1.12
CA ASN A 96 -11.71 10.93 -1.77
C ASN A 96 -10.72 9.92 -2.37
N HIS A 97 -9.43 9.96 -1.96
CA HIS A 97 -8.44 8.98 -2.35
C HIS A 97 -8.46 7.74 -1.45
N VAL A 98 -8.40 6.56 -2.05
CA VAL A 98 -8.36 5.29 -1.31
C VAL A 98 -6.90 4.90 -1.06
N LYS A 99 -6.48 4.90 0.21
CA LYS A 99 -5.15 4.45 0.66
C LYS A 99 -5.24 3.08 1.33
N GLY A 100 -4.17 2.28 1.26
CA GLY A 100 -4.07 1.01 1.97
C GLY A 100 -4.32 -0.25 1.14
N LEU A 101 -4.78 -0.15 -0.12
CA LEU A 101 -5.05 -1.31 -0.99
C LEU A 101 -3.84 -2.23 -1.15
N THR A 102 -2.65 -1.69 -1.43
CA THR A 102 -1.40 -2.46 -1.56
C THR A 102 -1.02 -3.13 -0.25
N THR A 103 -1.31 -2.50 0.90
CA THR A 103 -1.06 -3.07 2.23
C THR A 103 -1.99 -4.25 2.49
N ALA A 104 -3.27 -4.10 2.17
CA ALA A 104 -4.28 -5.16 2.28
C ALA A 104 -3.91 -6.38 1.42
N ALA A 105 -3.53 -6.16 0.16
CA ALA A 105 -3.06 -7.21 -0.74
C ALA A 105 -1.81 -7.91 -0.22
N GLY A 106 -0.86 -7.16 0.36
CA GLY A 106 0.35 -7.70 0.98
C GLY A 106 0.07 -8.60 2.17
N LEU A 107 -0.85 -8.21 3.06
CA LEU A 107 -1.26 -9.04 4.19
C LEU A 107 -1.95 -10.32 3.72
N TRP A 108 -2.82 -10.24 2.72
CA TRP A 108 -3.48 -11.39 2.12
C TRP A 108 -2.45 -12.37 1.51
N THR A 109 -1.47 -11.86 0.78
CA THR A 109 -0.40 -12.67 0.19
C THR A 109 0.48 -13.30 1.28
N CYS A 110 0.80 -12.57 2.38
CA CYS A 110 1.54 -13.13 3.51
C CYS A 110 0.80 -14.27 4.19
N ALA A 111 -0.53 -14.22 4.26
CA ALA A 111 -1.31 -15.36 4.75
C ALA A 111 -1.15 -16.58 3.84
N GLY A 112 -1.22 -16.41 2.51
CA GLY A 112 -0.97 -17.48 1.54
C GLY A 112 0.43 -18.09 1.66
N ILE A 113 1.47 -17.24 1.85
CA ILE A 113 2.85 -17.70 2.10
C ILE A 113 2.91 -18.53 3.39
N GLY A 114 2.26 -18.07 4.45
CA GLY A 114 2.20 -18.80 5.72
C GLY A 114 1.54 -20.16 5.57
N LEU A 115 0.38 -20.24 4.90
CA LEU A 115 -0.29 -21.50 4.61
C LEU A 115 0.62 -22.46 3.81
N SER A 116 1.33 -21.95 2.80
CA SER A 116 2.25 -22.72 1.97
C SER A 116 3.41 -23.29 2.79
N ILE A 117 4.01 -22.50 3.70
CA ILE A 117 5.05 -22.96 4.63
C ILE A 117 4.46 -24.00 5.58
N GLY A 118 3.27 -23.76 6.12
CA GLY A 118 2.60 -24.65 7.05
C GLY A 118 2.35 -26.05 6.48
N ILE A 119 1.99 -26.18 5.20
CA ILE A 119 1.81 -27.47 4.54
C ILE A 119 3.11 -28.09 4.03
N GLY A 120 4.26 -27.37 4.08
CA GLY A 120 5.54 -27.86 3.52
C GLY A 120 5.80 -27.47 2.06
N PHE A 121 4.95 -26.64 1.44
CA PHE A 121 5.17 -26.13 0.08
C PHE A 121 6.18 -24.98 0.06
N TYR A 122 7.42 -25.28 0.45
CA TYR A 122 8.49 -24.27 0.64
C TYR A 122 8.90 -23.56 -0.65
N SER A 123 8.90 -24.27 -1.79
CA SER A 123 9.25 -23.68 -3.09
C SER A 123 8.23 -22.59 -3.50
N GLY A 124 6.94 -22.87 -3.34
CA GLY A 124 5.89 -21.89 -3.59
C GLY A 124 5.99 -20.67 -2.69
N ALA A 125 6.23 -20.90 -1.39
CA ALA A 125 6.41 -19.83 -0.42
C ALA A 125 7.64 -18.95 -0.74
N ALA A 126 8.78 -19.55 -1.08
CA ALA A 126 10.00 -18.84 -1.42
C ALA A 126 9.85 -18.00 -2.70
N ILE A 127 9.34 -18.60 -3.76
CA ILE A 127 9.09 -17.91 -5.04
C ILE A 127 8.13 -16.74 -4.83
N THR A 128 7.02 -16.96 -4.12
CA THR A 128 6.04 -15.89 -3.85
C THR A 128 6.66 -14.78 -3.02
N THR A 129 7.45 -15.10 -1.99
CA THR A 129 8.14 -14.09 -1.17
C THR A 129 9.07 -13.24 -2.03
N ILE A 130 9.89 -13.86 -2.90
CA ILE A 130 10.79 -13.14 -3.80
C ILE A 130 10.00 -12.24 -4.75
N LEU A 131 8.93 -12.74 -5.37
CA LEU A 131 8.10 -11.95 -6.27
C LEU A 131 7.46 -10.73 -5.57
N VAL A 132 6.96 -10.90 -4.35
CA VAL A 132 6.41 -9.78 -3.57
C VAL A 132 7.47 -8.73 -3.26
N LEU A 133 8.69 -9.14 -2.88
CA LEU A 133 9.81 -8.23 -2.64
C LEU A 133 10.20 -7.47 -3.92
N VAL A 134 10.23 -8.16 -5.06
CA VAL A 134 10.48 -7.56 -6.37
C VAL A 134 9.40 -6.52 -6.70
N ILE A 135 8.12 -6.88 -6.55
CA ILE A 135 6.98 -5.97 -6.79
C ILE A 135 7.13 -4.71 -5.92
N TYR A 136 7.37 -4.86 -4.62
CA TYR A 136 7.49 -3.71 -3.72
C TYR A 136 8.71 -2.82 -4.00
N ARG A 137 9.78 -3.39 -4.54
CA ARG A 137 11.01 -2.66 -4.89
C ARG A 137 10.87 -1.91 -6.21
N PHE A 138 10.32 -2.57 -7.23
CA PHE A 138 10.32 -2.05 -8.60
C PHE A 138 9.05 -1.25 -8.94
N MET A 139 7.88 -1.70 -8.51
CA MET A 139 6.62 -1.03 -8.83
C MET A 139 6.56 0.40 -8.27
N GLY A 140 7.18 0.65 -7.11
CA GLY A 140 7.24 2.02 -6.57
C GLY A 140 7.94 3.02 -7.49
N ARG A 141 8.92 2.58 -8.28
CA ARG A 141 9.59 3.44 -9.28
C ARG A 141 8.73 3.62 -10.53
N VAL A 142 8.01 2.57 -10.93
CA VAL A 142 7.09 2.64 -12.07
C VAL A 142 5.93 3.59 -11.74
N ASP A 143 5.40 3.53 -10.52
CA ASP A 143 4.34 4.42 -10.05
C ASP A 143 4.83 5.89 -10.05
N GLU A 144 6.05 6.18 -9.56
CA GLU A 144 6.65 7.51 -9.57
C GLU A 144 6.78 8.05 -11.00
N ILE A 145 7.33 7.24 -11.93
CA ILE A 145 7.48 7.64 -13.34
C ILE A 145 6.12 7.84 -14.01
N ALA A 146 5.15 6.96 -13.74
CA ALA A 146 3.80 7.08 -14.27
C ALA A 146 3.08 8.33 -13.73
N TYR A 147 3.30 8.64 -12.45
CA TYR A 147 2.73 9.80 -11.79
C TYR A 147 3.32 11.11 -12.35
N GLU A 148 4.65 11.23 -12.47
CA GLU A 148 5.32 12.40 -13.05
C GLU A 148 4.87 12.73 -14.49
N HIS A 149 4.32 11.75 -15.20
CA HIS A 149 3.83 11.88 -16.57
C HIS A 149 2.31 11.79 -16.65
N SER A 150 1.63 11.85 -15.52
CA SER A 150 0.15 11.87 -15.52
C SER A 150 -0.35 13.21 -16.05
N ARG A 151 -1.57 13.21 -16.62
CA ARG A 151 -2.23 14.44 -17.03
C ARG A 151 -2.96 15.14 -15.90
N VAL A 152 -3.04 14.47 -14.75
CA VAL A 152 -3.77 14.98 -13.59
C VAL A 152 -2.76 15.31 -12.51
N LEU A 153 -2.87 16.51 -11.99
CA LEU A 153 -1.98 17.07 -10.98
C LEU A 153 -2.81 17.56 -9.80
N ASP A 154 -2.54 17.00 -8.63
CA ASP A 154 -3.15 17.42 -7.38
C ASP A 154 -2.27 18.46 -6.70
N ILE A 155 -2.81 19.68 -6.49
CA ILE A 155 -2.04 20.83 -6.02
C ILE A 155 -2.71 21.46 -4.81
N TYR A 156 -1.89 21.77 -3.82
CA TYR A 156 -2.24 22.66 -2.73
C TYR A 156 -1.66 24.05 -2.99
N ILE A 157 -2.49 25.09 -2.88
CA ILE A 157 -2.10 26.48 -3.13
C ILE A 157 -2.56 27.37 -1.96
N GLU A 158 -1.67 28.27 -1.52
CA GLU A 158 -1.99 29.37 -0.61
C GLU A 158 -1.97 30.70 -1.39
N PHE A 159 -3.06 31.46 -1.30
CA PHE A 159 -3.20 32.76 -1.92
C PHE A 159 -3.00 33.88 -0.89
N GLU A 160 -2.27 34.93 -1.25
CA GLU A 160 -2.13 36.15 -0.42
C GLU A 160 -3.51 36.78 -0.13
N SER A 161 -4.43 36.71 -1.06
CA SER A 161 -5.76 37.25 -0.88
C SER A 161 -6.78 36.54 -1.78
N ARG A 162 -8.07 36.67 -1.44
CA ARG A 162 -9.16 36.19 -2.26
C ARG A 162 -9.19 36.80 -3.68
N ARG A 163 -8.62 37.99 -3.84
CA ARG A 163 -8.56 38.68 -5.15
C ARG A 163 -7.57 38.03 -6.10
N SER A 164 -6.60 37.29 -5.61
CA SER A 164 -5.59 36.59 -6.41
C SER A 164 -6.14 35.34 -7.14
N ILE A 165 -7.33 34.85 -6.75
CA ILE A 165 -7.93 33.66 -7.35
C ILE A 165 -8.35 33.90 -8.81
N ALA A 166 -8.93 35.06 -9.13
CA ALA A 166 -9.40 35.33 -10.49
C ALA A 166 -8.24 35.45 -11.51
N PRO A 167 -7.14 36.18 -11.23
CA PRO A 167 -5.95 36.17 -12.08
C PRO A 167 -5.36 34.76 -12.25
N PHE A 168 -5.28 33.98 -11.19
CA PHE A 168 -4.82 32.60 -11.22
C PHE A 168 -5.62 31.73 -12.20
N ILE A 169 -6.96 31.75 -12.09
CA ILE A 169 -7.83 30.99 -13.01
C ILE A 169 -7.65 31.47 -14.46
N SER A 170 -7.38 32.76 -14.68
CA SER A 170 -7.13 33.29 -16.01
C SER A 170 -5.84 32.73 -16.61
N VAL A 171 -4.76 32.64 -15.84
CA VAL A 171 -3.48 32.05 -16.28
C VAL A 171 -3.63 30.57 -16.60
N LEU A 172 -4.36 29.81 -15.77
CA LEU A 172 -4.65 28.41 -16.05
C LEU A 172 -5.38 28.22 -17.40
N LYS A 173 -6.39 29.05 -17.67
CA LYS A 173 -7.13 29.01 -18.94
C LYS A 173 -6.25 29.38 -20.14
N GLN A 174 -5.36 30.36 -20.00
CA GLN A 174 -4.44 30.76 -21.07
C GLN A 174 -3.46 29.65 -21.45
N ASN A 175 -3.06 28.82 -20.46
CA ASN A 175 -2.19 27.66 -20.66
C ASN A 175 -2.96 26.38 -21.01
N ASN A 176 -4.25 26.47 -21.30
CA ASN A 176 -5.13 25.33 -21.56
C ASN A 176 -5.19 24.29 -20.44
N TYR A 177 -4.93 24.70 -19.19
CA TYR A 177 -5.08 23.83 -18.02
C TYR A 177 -6.56 23.81 -17.60
N LYS A 178 -7.09 22.60 -17.41
CA LYS A 178 -8.47 22.42 -17.02
C LYS A 178 -8.57 22.12 -15.52
N ILE A 179 -9.35 22.92 -14.82
CA ILE A 179 -9.67 22.66 -13.41
C ILE A 179 -10.74 21.56 -13.38
N VAL A 180 -10.39 20.38 -12.86
CA VAL A 180 -11.31 19.26 -12.67
C VAL A 180 -12.09 19.45 -11.38
N GLN A 181 -11.39 19.81 -10.31
CA GLN A 181 -11.97 20.06 -8.99
C GLN A 181 -11.21 21.21 -8.32
N MET A 182 -11.90 22.02 -7.55
CA MET A 182 -11.32 23.08 -6.75
C MET A 182 -12.08 23.20 -5.44
N GLU A 183 -11.39 23.01 -4.34
CA GLU A 183 -11.92 23.19 -2.99
C GLU A 183 -11.23 24.37 -2.33
N LEU A 184 -12.02 25.39 -1.93
CA LEU A 184 -11.52 26.57 -1.24
C LEU A 184 -11.72 26.38 0.26
N ASN A 185 -10.62 26.43 1.01
CA ASN A 185 -10.63 26.38 2.45
C ASN A 185 -10.21 27.73 3.04
N LYS A 186 -10.90 28.17 4.07
CA LYS A 186 -10.51 29.38 4.82
C LYS A 186 -9.56 28.97 5.95
N SER A 187 -8.34 29.45 5.90
CA SER A 187 -7.40 29.33 7.03
C SER A 187 -7.29 30.68 7.74
N LYS A 188 -7.42 30.66 9.08
CA LYS A 188 -7.12 31.82 9.91
C LYS A 188 -5.70 31.69 10.44
N LYS A 189 -4.73 32.32 9.83
CA LYS A 189 -3.38 32.44 10.34
C LYS A 189 -3.09 33.91 10.62
N ASN A 190 -2.83 34.27 11.86
CA ASN A 190 -2.40 35.63 12.29
C ASN A 190 -3.25 36.81 11.84
N LYS A 191 -4.59 36.77 12.01
CA LYS A 191 -5.52 37.88 11.68
C LYS A 191 -5.68 38.22 10.18
N GLU A 192 -4.94 37.59 9.28
CA GLU A 192 -5.18 37.70 7.82
C GLU A 192 -5.98 36.52 7.32
N GLU A 193 -6.99 36.80 6.47
CA GLU A 193 -7.78 35.77 5.80
C GLU A 193 -6.96 35.19 4.64
N LEU A 194 -6.03 34.27 4.95
CA LEU A 194 -5.38 33.46 3.93
C LEU A 194 -6.40 32.49 3.34
N VAL A 195 -6.48 32.44 2.04
CA VAL A 195 -7.33 31.50 1.32
C VAL A 195 -6.44 30.43 0.73
N ASN A 196 -6.64 29.20 1.14
CA ASN A 196 -5.97 28.07 0.53
C ASN A 196 -6.97 27.28 -0.34
N ALA A 197 -6.45 26.69 -1.39
CA ALA A 197 -7.22 25.84 -2.28
C ALA A 197 -6.50 24.51 -2.51
N THR A 198 -7.28 23.45 -2.55
CA THR A 198 -6.86 22.17 -3.14
C THR A 198 -7.45 22.08 -4.53
N LEU A 199 -6.60 21.85 -5.52
CA LEU A 199 -7.02 21.80 -6.92
C LEU A 199 -6.57 20.49 -7.55
N VAL A 200 -7.45 19.96 -8.41
CA VAL A 200 -7.12 18.90 -9.35
C VAL A 200 -7.08 19.54 -10.75
N LEU A 201 -5.87 19.59 -11.33
CA LEU A 201 -5.64 20.16 -12.65
C LEU A 201 -5.42 19.06 -13.69
N GLU A 202 -6.05 19.19 -14.84
CA GLU A 202 -5.75 18.38 -16.02
C GLU A 202 -4.93 19.22 -17.01
N VAL A 203 -3.70 18.75 -17.30
CA VAL A 203 -2.80 19.39 -18.27
C VAL A 203 -2.96 18.77 -19.65
N PRO A 204 -2.86 19.55 -20.75
CA PRO A 204 -3.23 19.09 -22.09
C PRO A 204 -2.27 18.03 -22.66
N GLU A 205 -1.02 18.01 -22.25
CA GLU A 205 -0.01 17.07 -22.73
C GLU A 205 0.85 16.52 -21.57
N LYS A 206 1.70 15.52 -21.86
CA LYS A 206 2.64 14.92 -20.89
C LYS A 206 3.71 15.94 -20.47
N THR A 207 3.29 16.94 -19.72
CA THR A 207 4.19 17.95 -19.16
C THR A 207 4.68 17.45 -17.81
N LYS A 208 5.98 17.58 -17.54
CA LYS A 208 6.49 17.23 -16.20
C LYS A 208 5.85 18.15 -15.17
N HIS A 209 5.33 17.55 -14.10
CA HIS A 209 4.64 18.26 -13.02
C HIS A 209 5.46 19.42 -12.44
N GLY A 210 6.80 19.25 -12.30
CA GLY A 210 7.68 20.32 -11.83
C GLY A 210 7.60 21.60 -12.66
N ILE A 211 7.47 21.50 -13.99
CA ILE A 211 7.35 22.67 -14.89
C ILE A 211 6.04 23.41 -14.62
N VAL A 212 4.97 22.66 -14.40
CA VAL A 212 3.65 23.26 -14.08
C VAL A 212 3.70 23.98 -12.74
N ILE A 213 4.31 23.35 -11.73
CA ILE A 213 4.47 23.92 -10.38
C ILE A 213 5.31 25.20 -10.42
N ASP A 214 6.43 25.20 -11.17
CA ASP A 214 7.27 26.38 -11.30
C ASP A 214 6.53 27.52 -11.98
N LEU A 215 5.77 27.24 -13.03
CA LEU A 215 4.91 28.24 -13.69
C LEU A 215 3.85 28.82 -12.74
N LEU A 216 3.26 27.95 -11.89
CA LEU A 216 2.27 28.40 -10.92
C LEU A 216 2.85 29.27 -9.81
N ARG A 217 4.11 29.01 -9.41
CA ARG A 217 4.83 29.84 -8.41
C ARG A 217 5.13 31.25 -8.90
N GLU A 218 5.25 31.45 -10.21
CA GLU A 218 5.53 32.74 -10.81
C GLU A 218 4.27 33.65 -10.89
N ILE A 219 3.08 33.11 -10.61
CA ILE A 219 1.82 33.88 -10.69
C ILE A 219 1.75 34.84 -9.48
N PRO A 220 1.57 36.16 -9.71
CA PRO A 220 1.44 37.13 -8.64
C PRO A 220 0.26 36.85 -7.71
N GLY A 221 0.49 36.91 -6.41
CA GLY A 221 -0.53 36.66 -5.39
C GLY A 221 -0.66 35.22 -4.94
N ILE A 222 0.29 34.36 -5.34
CA ILE A 222 0.48 33.04 -4.79
C ILE A 222 1.61 33.08 -3.75
N GLU A 223 1.34 32.66 -2.52
CA GLU A 223 2.30 32.62 -1.44
C GLU A 223 3.01 31.25 -1.40
N TYR A 224 2.28 30.18 -1.66
CA TYR A 224 2.81 28.82 -1.61
C TYR A 224 2.09 27.89 -2.60
N VAL A 225 2.86 27.01 -3.25
CA VAL A 225 2.35 25.94 -4.13
C VAL A 225 3.14 24.66 -3.87
N GLU A 226 2.40 23.59 -3.65
CA GLU A 226 2.94 22.23 -3.45
C GLU A 226 2.05 21.21 -4.15
N GLU A 227 2.68 20.18 -4.72
CA GLU A 227 2.01 18.98 -5.21
C GLU A 227 1.72 18.04 -4.03
N ILE A 228 0.50 17.47 -3.95
CA ILE A 228 0.02 16.64 -2.84
C ILE A 228 -0.31 15.18 -3.24
#